data_6874716ce1982c18abf398ffaa6b5af7
#
_entry.id   6874716ce1982c18abf398ffaa6b5af7
#
_cell.length_a   1.000
_cell.length_b   1.000
_cell.length_c   1.000
_cell.angle_alpha   90.00
_cell.angle_beta   90.00
_cell.angle_gamma   90.00
#
_symmetry.space_group_name_H-M   'P 1'
#
loop_
_entity.id
_entity.type
_entity.pdbx_description
1 polymer ?
#
loop_
_entity_poly.entity_id
_entity_poly.type
_entity_poly.pdbx_seq_one_letter_code
_entity_poly.pdbx_strand_id
1 'polypeptide(L)'
;SEEEVDKAFEELKKNIDDPISAILTLNTCAHTIGAAGVGAEAEKVFGAEYFAVISAVLTLAILIFSELIPKSIGAHHWKNLVGVTAYTIRGMVIITYPVVYIYRKVMNIFSSKENEFTISREEVSAMINMGTQEGVFNVKENKMIQNMIAIEKFKVEDIMTPRTVVKTFDINTTLEEFPDDFEFSRIPIWEGEENNIVGIAYRSNIYQDYDVNYPKQTIRDTDYDSNILFIPGTCSVNKLFEKFLSTKQHLSIVVDEYGTFIGVASFEDVIETILGVEICDESDKVEDMQEYARKKWQERKSKLNSL
;
A
#
# COMPACT_ATOMS: atom_id res chain seq x y z
N SER A 1 -22.46 26.25 -13.44
CA SER A 1 -21.02 26.35 -13.09
C SER A 1 -20.40 24.97 -13.09
N GLU A 2 -19.06 24.85 -13.26
CA GLU A 2 -18.35 23.58 -13.19
C GLU A 2 -18.64 22.83 -11.87
N GLU A 3 -18.72 23.57 -10.78
CA GLU A 3 -19.02 23.03 -9.44
C GLU A 3 -20.42 22.37 -9.34
N GLU A 4 -21.41 22.86 -10.08
CA GLU A 4 -22.75 22.24 -10.13
C GLU A 4 -22.75 20.95 -10.96
N VAL A 5 -21.94 20.89 -12.01
CA VAL A 5 -21.75 19.69 -12.83
C VAL A 5 -21.07 18.60 -12.00
N ASP A 6 -20.02 18.94 -11.26
CA ASP A 6 -19.31 18.01 -10.39
C ASP A 6 -20.20 17.43 -9.29
N LYS A 7 -21.00 18.28 -8.63
CA LYS A 7 -21.98 17.84 -7.63
C LYS A 7 -23.03 16.90 -8.23
N ALA A 8 -23.58 17.25 -9.42
CA ALA A 8 -24.56 16.39 -10.08
C ALA A 8 -23.94 15.03 -10.48
N PHE A 9 -22.70 15.01 -10.88
CA PHE A 9 -21.99 13.80 -11.25
C PHE A 9 -21.64 12.94 -10.04
N GLU A 10 -21.24 13.55 -8.91
CA GLU A 10 -21.04 12.85 -7.64
C GLU A 10 -22.32 12.22 -7.10
N GLU A 11 -23.48 12.92 -7.21
CA GLU A 11 -24.78 12.35 -6.83
C GLU A 11 -25.12 11.10 -7.66
N LEU A 12 -24.86 11.15 -8.98
CA LEU A 12 -25.08 10.02 -9.87
C LEU A 12 -24.14 8.84 -9.58
N LYS A 13 -22.91 9.13 -9.16
CA LYS A 13 -21.94 8.09 -8.76
C LYS A 13 -22.32 7.37 -7.47
N LYS A 14 -22.93 8.05 -6.51
CA LYS A 14 -23.34 7.44 -5.24
C LYS A 14 -24.33 6.27 -5.42
N ASN A 15 -25.17 6.36 -6.46
CA ASN A 15 -26.15 5.33 -6.80
C ASN A 15 -26.06 5.01 -8.29
N ILE A 16 -24.94 4.44 -8.72
CA ILE A 16 -24.63 4.20 -10.13
C ILE A 16 -25.65 3.28 -10.84
N ASP A 17 -26.36 2.44 -10.09
CA ASP A 17 -27.39 1.54 -10.60
C ASP A 17 -28.60 2.29 -11.16
N ASP A 18 -28.93 3.48 -10.62
CA ASP A 18 -30.07 4.26 -11.08
C ASP A 18 -29.85 4.85 -12.49
N PRO A 19 -28.71 5.55 -12.75
CA PRO A 19 -28.35 6.00 -14.08
C PRO A 19 -28.32 4.86 -15.11
N ILE A 20 -27.69 3.74 -14.76
CA ILE A 20 -27.58 2.58 -15.65
C ILE A 20 -28.98 2.02 -15.97
N SER A 21 -29.83 1.82 -14.97
CA SER A 21 -31.18 1.31 -15.14
C SER A 21 -32.05 2.27 -15.96
N ALA A 22 -31.91 3.59 -15.77
CA ALA A 22 -32.63 4.60 -16.54
C ALA A 22 -32.24 4.58 -18.00
N ILE A 23 -30.93 4.56 -18.29
CA ILE A 23 -30.39 4.50 -19.67
C ILE A 23 -30.84 3.22 -20.37
N LEU A 24 -30.70 2.06 -19.70
CA LEU A 24 -31.12 0.77 -20.24
C LEU A 24 -32.61 0.73 -20.55
N THR A 25 -33.43 1.23 -19.64
CA THR A 25 -34.90 1.27 -19.81
C THR A 25 -35.28 2.11 -21.03
N LEU A 26 -34.78 3.33 -21.13
CA LEU A 26 -35.11 4.21 -22.26
C LEU A 26 -34.57 3.68 -23.58
N ASN A 27 -33.35 3.14 -23.58
CA ASN A 27 -32.74 2.54 -24.77
C ASN A 27 -33.57 1.34 -25.27
N THR A 28 -33.95 0.44 -24.37
CA THR A 28 -34.78 -0.73 -24.71
C THR A 28 -36.15 -0.32 -25.21
N CYS A 29 -36.81 0.65 -24.54
CA CYS A 29 -38.12 1.17 -24.98
C CYS A 29 -38.03 1.81 -26.36
N ALA A 30 -37.00 2.64 -26.61
CA ALA A 30 -36.80 3.32 -27.89
C ALA A 30 -36.56 2.31 -29.02
N HIS A 31 -35.72 1.30 -28.81
CA HIS A 31 -35.46 0.27 -29.81
C HIS A 31 -36.68 -0.60 -30.08
N THR A 32 -37.38 -1.03 -29.03
CA THR A 32 -38.53 -1.94 -29.18
C THR A 32 -39.73 -1.25 -29.86
N ILE A 33 -40.11 -0.06 -29.36
CA ILE A 33 -41.22 0.70 -29.90
C ILE A 33 -40.88 1.23 -31.30
N GLY A 34 -39.67 1.74 -31.47
CA GLY A 34 -39.20 2.24 -32.77
C GLY A 34 -39.17 1.17 -33.84
N ALA A 35 -38.54 0.02 -33.53
CA ALA A 35 -38.48 -1.11 -34.48
C ALA A 35 -39.88 -1.65 -34.82
N ALA A 36 -40.76 -1.81 -33.84
CA ALA A 36 -42.14 -2.25 -34.07
C ALA A 36 -42.93 -1.25 -34.90
N GLY A 37 -42.82 0.05 -34.63
CA GLY A 37 -43.49 1.08 -35.40
C GLY A 37 -43.03 1.17 -36.85
N VAL A 38 -41.73 1.19 -37.07
CA VAL A 38 -41.15 1.20 -38.43
C VAL A 38 -41.47 -0.10 -39.17
N GLY A 39 -41.41 -1.26 -38.47
CA GLY A 39 -41.78 -2.55 -39.08
C GLY A 39 -43.25 -2.57 -39.56
N ALA A 40 -44.15 -2.09 -38.74
CA ALA A 40 -45.59 -2.02 -39.08
C ALA A 40 -45.87 -1.10 -40.26
N GLU A 41 -45.21 0.07 -40.33
CA GLU A 41 -45.35 1.00 -41.46
C GLU A 41 -44.67 0.44 -42.76
N ALA A 42 -43.54 -0.21 -42.61
CA ALA A 42 -42.84 -0.85 -43.74
C ALA A 42 -43.70 -1.96 -44.39
N GLU A 43 -44.37 -2.76 -43.58
CA GLU A 43 -45.27 -3.82 -44.10
C GLU A 43 -46.45 -3.23 -44.90
N LYS A 44 -47.05 -2.11 -44.42
CA LYS A 44 -48.14 -1.42 -45.11
C LYS A 44 -47.69 -0.81 -46.44
N VAL A 45 -46.48 -0.27 -46.51
CA VAL A 45 -46.00 0.45 -47.70
C VAL A 45 -45.41 -0.50 -48.74
N PHE A 46 -44.60 -1.48 -48.31
CA PHE A 46 -43.85 -2.34 -49.18
C PHE A 46 -44.39 -3.77 -49.31
N GLY A 47 -45.36 -4.13 -48.46
CA GLY A 47 -45.92 -5.47 -48.45
C GLY A 47 -45.10 -6.47 -47.61
N ALA A 48 -45.75 -7.61 -47.28
CA ALA A 48 -45.19 -8.64 -46.39
C ALA A 48 -43.94 -9.32 -47.01
N GLU A 49 -43.78 -9.32 -48.33
CA GLU A 49 -42.63 -9.94 -49.03
C GLU A 49 -41.30 -9.28 -48.68
N TYR A 50 -41.28 -7.96 -48.46
CA TYR A 50 -40.08 -7.19 -48.17
C TYR A 50 -39.79 -7.02 -46.67
N PHE A 51 -40.70 -7.46 -45.80
CA PHE A 51 -40.62 -7.28 -44.34
C PHE A 51 -39.31 -7.80 -43.77
N ALA A 52 -38.86 -8.99 -44.19
CA ALA A 52 -37.62 -9.60 -43.68
C ALA A 52 -36.38 -8.77 -44.05
N VAL A 53 -36.30 -8.27 -45.26
CA VAL A 53 -35.18 -7.46 -45.74
C VAL A 53 -35.15 -6.10 -45.07
N ILE A 54 -36.31 -5.44 -44.95
CA ILE A 54 -36.43 -4.15 -44.30
C ILE A 54 -36.08 -4.26 -42.82
N SER A 55 -36.55 -5.30 -42.12
CA SER A 55 -36.22 -5.57 -40.73
C SER A 55 -34.73 -5.82 -40.52
N ALA A 56 -34.07 -6.53 -41.41
CA ALA A 56 -32.62 -6.77 -41.34
C ALA A 56 -31.83 -5.47 -41.55
N VAL A 57 -32.19 -4.64 -42.54
CA VAL A 57 -31.57 -3.33 -42.80
C VAL A 57 -31.79 -2.39 -41.64
N LEU A 58 -33.01 -2.34 -41.08
CA LEU A 58 -33.34 -1.51 -39.91
C LEU A 58 -32.55 -1.93 -38.69
N THR A 59 -32.45 -3.23 -38.41
CA THR A 59 -31.64 -3.76 -37.29
C THR A 59 -30.19 -3.35 -37.44
N LEU A 60 -29.62 -3.49 -38.62
CA LEU A 60 -28.23 -3.08 -38.88
C LEU A 60 -28.04 -1.55 -38.73
N ALA A 61 -28.99 -0.77 -39.22
CA ALA A 61 -28.96 0.69 -39.08
C ALA A 61 -29.02 1.11 -37.61
N ILE A 62 -29.92 0.51 -36.83
CA ILE A 62 -30.00 0.76 -35.37
C ILE A 62 -28.69 0.37 -34.70
N LEU A 63 -28.14 -0.78 -34.96
CA LEU A 63 -26.90 -1.26 -34.37
C LEU A 63 -25.72 -0.30 -34.66
N ILE A 64 -25.59 0.14 -35.92
CA ILE A 64 -24.46 0.99 -36.32
C ILE A 64 -24.66 2.44 -35.82
N PHE A 65 -25.77 3.05 -36.17
CA PHE A 65 -25.97 4.51 -35.96
C PHE A 65 -26.49 4.86 -34.57
N SER A 66 -27.27 4.00 -33.94
CA SER A 66 -27.87 4.27 -32.63
C SER A 66 -27.08 3.64 -31.46
N GLU A 67 -26.28 2.60 -31.71
CA GLU A 67 -25.56 1.91 -30.66
C GLU A 67 -24.03 2.03 -30.78
N LEU A 68 -23.42 1.57 -31.87
CA LEU A 68 -21.97 1.47 -32.00
C LEU A 68 -21.29 2.83 -32.07
N ILE A 69 -21.78 3.72 -32.96
CA ILE A 69 -21.18 5.03 -33.18
C ILE A 69 -21.30 5.93 -31.93
N PRO A 70 -22.50 6.09 -31.30
CA PRO A 70 -22.61 6.94 -30.10
C PRO A 70 -21.78 6.41 -28.93
N LYS A 71 -21.74 5.10 -28.71
CA LYS A 71 -20.89 4.49 -27.65
C LYS A 71 -19.40 4.75 -27.90
N SER A 72 -18.94 4.63 -29.14
CA SER A 72 -17.55 4.91 -29.49
C SER A 72 -17.20 6.38 -29.29
N ILE A 73 -18.06 7.32 -29.72
CA ILE A 73 -17.88 8.75 -29.51
C ILE A 73 -17.85 9.07 -28.00
N GLY A 74 -18.77 8.51 -27.24
CA GLY A 74 -18.83 8.68 -25.79
C GLY A 74 -17.56 8.22 -25.08
N ALA A 75 -17.02 7.05 -25.47
CA ALA A 75 -15.78 6.51 -24.89
C ALA A 75 -14.55 7.36 -25.19
N HIS A 76 -14.45 7.96 -26.38
CA HIS A 76 -13.28 8.77 -26.75
C HIS A 76 -13.37 10.23 -26.30
N HIS A 77 -14.56 10.79 -26.19
CA HIS A 77 -14.77 12.22 -25.90
C HIS A 77 -15.48 12.47 -24.57
N TRP A 78 -15.41 11.51 -23.65
CA TRP A 78 -16.11 11.56 -22.36
C TRP A 78 -15.83 12.84 -21.54
N LYS A 79 -14.57 13.33 -21.55
CA LYS A 79 -14.17 14.53 -20.80
C LYS A 79 -14.96 15.78 -21.21
N ASN A 80 -15.21 15.95 -22.51
CA ASN A 80 -15.93 17.10 -23.04
C ASN A 80 -17.45 16.95 -22.88
N LEU A 81 -17.94 15.72 -22.69
CA LEU A 81 -19.36 15.42 -22.62
C LEU A 81 -19.90 15.36 -21.19
N VAL A 82 -19.04 15.38 -20.15
CA VAL A 82 -19.41 15.21 -18.74
C VAL A 82 -20.58 16.11 -18.34
N GLY A 83 -20.50 17.40 -18.63
CA GLY A 83 -21.53 18.36 -18.23
C GLY A 83 -22.90 18.08 -18.84
N VAL A 84 -22.94 17.89 -20.18
CA VAL A 84 -24.20 17.59 -20.89
C VAL A 84 -24.77 16.24 -20.44
N THR A 85 -23.88 15.26 -20.26
CA THR A 85 -24.25 13.89 -19.84
C THR A 85 -24.86 13.88 -18.45
N ALA A 86 -24.30 14.60 -17.47
CA ALA A 86 -24.81 14.65 -16.11
C ALA A 86 -26.26 15.15 -16.04
N TYR A 87 -26.58 16.24 -16.72
CA TYR A 87 -27.95 16.79 -16.76
C TYR A 87 -28.91 15.90 -17.53
N THR A 88 -28.45 15.31 -18.65
CA THR A 88 -29.29 14.42 -19.47
C THR A 88 -29.65 13.15 -18.69
N ILE A 89 -28.68 12.54 -18.03
CA ILE A 89 -28.92 11.33 -17.21
C ILE A 89 -29.83 11.64 -16.03
N ARG A 90 -29.67 12.77 -15.37
CA ARG A 90 -30.56 13.19 -14.29
C ARG A 90 -32.01 13.31 -14.78
N GLY A 91 -32.21 13.89 -15.97
CA GLY A 91 -33.52 13.96 -16.62
C GLY A 91 -34.08 12.57 -16.94
N MET A 92 -33.25 11.66 -17.46
CA MET A 92 -33.64 10.28 -17.72
C MET A 92 -34.07 9.53 -16.45
N VAL A 93 -33.33 9.66 -15.35
CA VAL A 93 -33.66 9.05 -14.06
C VAL A 93 -35.02 9.55 -13.54
N ILE A 94 -35.32 10.84 -13.68
CA ILE A 94 -36.61 11.41 -13.26
C ILE A 94 -37.77 10.83 -14.08
N ILE A 95 -37.61 10.74 -15.40
CA ILE A 95 -38.66 10.21 -16.31
C ILE A 95 -38.87 8.71 -16.05
N THR A 96 -37.83 7.95 -15.80
CA THR A 96 -37.88 6.49 -15.58
C THR A 96 -38.02 6.13 -14.10
N TYR A 97 -38.22 7.08 -13.21
CA TYR A 97 -38.28 6.87 -11.76
C TYR A 97 -39.16 5.69 -11.33
N PRO A 98 -40.41 5.51 -11.86
CA PRO A 98 -41.24 4.37 -11.45
C PRO A 98 -40.58 3.02 -11.77
N VAL A 99 -39.89 2.91 -12.89
CA VAL A 99 -39.18 1.67 -13.29
C VAL A 99 -37.95 1.46 -12.43
N VAL A 100 -37.14 2.50 -12.23
CA VAL A 100 -35.95 2.48 -11.36
C VAL A 100 -36.35 2.11 -9.91
N TYR A 101 -37.48 2.62 -9.39
CA TYR A 101 -37.97 2.26 -8.07
C TYR A 101 -38.30 0.77 -7.94
N ILE A 102 -38.98 0.20 -8.94
CA ILE A 102 -39.27 -1.24 -8.96
C ILE A 102 -37.97 -2.05 -9.03
N TYR A 103 -37.04 -1.64 -9.89
CA TYR A 103 -35.72 -2.27 -10.03
C TYR A 103 -34.95 -2.30 -8.70
N ARG A 104 -34.88 -1.15 -7.98
CA ARG A 104 -34.22 -1.08 -6.66
C ARG A 104 -34.88 -2.04 -5.67
N LYS A 105 -36.23 -2.11 -5.65
CA LYS A 105 -36.96 -3.00 -4.73
C LYS A 105 -36.64 -4.48 -5.01
N VAL A 106 -36.54 -4.86 -6.27
CA VAL A 106 -36.17 -6.20 -6.67
C VAL A 106 -34.68 -6.47 -6.32
N MET A 107 -33.77 -5.58 -6.67
CA MET A 107 -32.34 -5.75 -6.39
C MET A 107 -32.05 -5.83 -4.90
N ASN A 108 -32.73 -5.07 -4.05
CA ASN A 108 -32.57 -5.13 -2.59
C ASN A 108 -32.95 -6.50 -2.00
N ILE A 109 -33.73 -7.32 -2.72
CA ILE A 109 -34.06 -8.70 -2.31
C ILE A 109 -32.86 -9.65 -2.60
N PHE A 110 -32.09 -9.34 -3.65
CA PHE A 110 -30.96 -10.14 -4.11
C PHE A 110 -29.61 -9.61 -3.61
N SER A 111 -29.51 -8.33 -3.28
CA SER A 111 -28.29 -7.71 -2.73
C SER A 111 -28.18 -8.05 -1.25
N SER A 112 -27.34 -9.00 -0.93
CA SER A 112 -26.75 -9.08 0.41
C SER A 112 -25.98 -7.77 0.66
N LYS A 113 -26.05 -7.23 1.88
CA LYS A 113 -25.47 -5.94 2.32
C LYS A 113 -23.93 -5.88 2.29
N GLU A 114 -23.28 -6.33 1.24
CA GLU A 114 -21.82 -6.44 1.14
C GLU A 114 -21.26 -5.76 -0.11
N ASN A 115 -21.58 -4.49 -0.34
CA ASN A 115 -20.77 -3.72 -1.28
C ASN A 115 -20.75 -2.23 -0.89
N GLU A 116 -20.15 -1.91 0.26
CA GLU A 116 -19.34 -0.72 0.29
C GLU A 116 -18.13 -1.01 -0.60
N PHE A 117 -17.95 -0.21 -1.64
CA PHE A 117 -16.75 -0.25 -2.49
C PHE A 117 -15.53 0.09 -1.63
N THR A 118 -15.06 -0.87 -0.88
CA THR A 118 -13.78 -0.76 -0.19
C THR A 118 -12.69 -1.13 -1.19
N ILE A 119 -12.01 -0.11 -1.71
CA ILE A 119 -10.83 -0.34 -2.57
C ILE A 119 -9.85 -1.19 -1.77
N SER A 120 -9.53 -2.37 -2.27
CA SER A 120 -8.57 -3.27 -1.64
C SER A 120 -7.14 -2.76 -1.85
N ARG A 121 -6.21 -3.18 -0.96
CA ARG A 121 -4.78 -2.86 -1.14
C ARG A 121 -4.23 -3.42 -2.46
N GLU A 122 -4.75 -4.56 -2.90
CA GLU A 122 -4.41 -5.20 -4.16
C GLU A 122 -4.85 -4.37 -5.37
N GLU A 123 -6.03 -3.74 -5.31
CA GLU A 123 -6.50 -2.82 -6.36
C GLU A 123 -5.67 -1.56 -6.43
N VAL A 124 -5.29 -0.97 -5.27
CA VAL A 124 -4.37 0.18 -5.23
C VAL A 124 -3.01 -0.21 -5.82
N SER A 125 -2.47 -1.37 -5.46
CA SER A 125 -1.22 -1.88 -6.01
C SER A 125 -1.28 -2.05 -7.54
N ALA A 126 -2.39 -2.59 -8.06
CA ALA A 126 -2.61 -2.73 -9.50
C ALA A 126 -2.68 -1.37 -10.21
N MET A 127 -3.36 -0.38 -9.64
CA MET A 127 -3.43 0.99 -10.17
C MET A 127 -2.05 1.64 -10.27
N ILE A 128 -1.18 1.47 -9.26
CA ILE A 128 0.17 2.01 -9.26
C ILE A 128 1.02 1.35 -10.34
N ASN A 129 0.89 0.04 -10.53
CA ASN A 129 1.57 -0.67 -11.60
C ASN A 129 1.14 -0.20 -12.99
N MET A 130 -0.16 0.04 -13.21
CA MET A 130 -0.67 0.64 -14.44
C MET A 130 -0.10 2.04 -14.67
N GLY A 131 -0.10 2.90 -13.63
CA GLY A 131 0.48 4.24 -13.69
C GLY A 131 1.98 4.22 -14.06
N THR A 132 2.69 3.18 -13.62
CA THR A 132 4.11 3.00 -13.98
C THR A 132 4.27 2.61 -15.45
N GLN A 133 3.40 1.76 -15.98
CA GLN A 133 3.41 1.40 -17.41
C GLN A 133 3.09 2.60 -18.31
N GLU A 134 2.22 3.50 -17.86
CA GLU A 134 1.86 4.74 -18.55
C GLU A 134 2.88 5.87 -18.33
N GLY A 135 3.93 5.65 -17.54
CA GLY A 135 5.00 6.64 -17.29
C GLY A 135 4.64 7.73 -16.28
N VAL A 136 3.57 7.56 -15.50
CA VAL A 136 3.18 8.46 -14.40
C VAL A 136 4.15 8.33 -13.23
N PHE A 137 4.57 7.10 -12.93
CA PHE A 137 5.56 6.78 -11.90
C PHE A 137 6.79 6.12 -12.53
N ASN A 138 7.96 6.41 -11.99
CA ASN A 138 9.16 5.64 -12.34
C ASN A 138 9.23 4.32 -11.53
N VAL A 139 10.12 3.41 -11.93
CA VAL A 139 10.26 2.08 -11.33
C VAL A 139 10.62 2.16 -9.83
N LYS A 140 11.45 3.15 -9.43
CA LYS A 140 11.85 3.32 -8.03
C LYS A 140 10.68 3.81 -7.17
N GLU A 141 9.93 4.78 -7.66
CA GLU A 141 8.72 5.30 -7.00
C GLU A 141 7.68 4.18 -6.81
N ASN A 142 7.44 3.39 -7.86
CA ASN A 142 6.56 2.22 -7.76
C ASN A 142 7.02 1.28 -6.63
N LYS A 143 8.31 0.91 -6.61
CA LYS A 143 8.86 0.00 -5.59
C LYS A 143 8.64 0.53 -4.18
N MET A 144 8.91 1.83 -3.94
CA MET A 144 8.67 2.47 -2.64
C MET A 144 7.21 2.40 -2.21
N ILE A 145 6.28 2.72 -3.13
CA ILE A 145 4.84 2.69 -2.81
C ILE A 145 4.38 1.26 -2.54
N GLN A 146 4.84 0.27 -3.32
CA GLN A 146 4.52 -1.14 -3.10
C GLN A 146 5.03 -1.64 -1.74
N ASN A 147 6.25 -1.28 -1.36
CA ASN A 147 6.82 -1.63 -0.06
C ASN A 147 6.02 -0.99 1.09
N MET A 148 5.60 0.28 0.94
CA MET A 148 4.77 0.97 1.93
C MET A 148 3.40 0.32 2.10
N ILE A 149 2.77 -0.15 1.02
CA ILE A 149 1.51 -0.91 1.09
C ILE A 149 1.72 -2.25 1.80
N ALA A 150 2.90 -2.86 1.63
CA ALA A 150 3.24 -4.16 2.18
C ALA A 150 3.84 -4.11 3.61
N ILE A 151 4.17 -2.93 4.15
CA ILE A 151 4.93 -2.76 5.40
C ILE A 151 4.33 -3.49 6.61
N GLU A 152 3.01 -3.61 6.66
CA GLU A 152 2.32 -4.35 7.72
C GLU A 152 2.58 -5.86 7.69
N LYS A 153 2.98 -6.40 6.53
CA LYS A 153 3.26 -7.83 6.35
C LYS A 153 4.66 -8.20 6.85
N PHE A 154 5.58 -7.23 6.93
CA PHE A 154 6.92 -7.45 7.44
C PHE A 154 6.92 -7.43 8.97
N LYS A 155 7.63 -8.38 9.56
CA LYS A 155 7.87 -8.44 10.99
C LYS A 155 9.22 -7.82 11.33
N VAL A 156 9.38 -7.39 12.57
CA VAL A 156 10.64 -6.85 13.07
C VAL A 156 11.77 -7.87 12.94
N GLU A 157 11.50 -9.16 13.17
CA GLU A 157 12.46 -10.24 13.00
C GLU A 157 13.01 -10.39 11.56
N ASP A 158 12.24 -9.93 10.55
CA ASP A 158 12.64 -9.99 9.14
C ASP A 158 13.65 -8.89 8.77
N ILE A 159 13.66 -7.77 9.53
CA ILE A 159 14.49 -6.59 9.22
C ILE A 159 15.58 -6.32 10.26
N MET A 160 15.50 -6.91 11.47
CA MET A 160 16.45 -6.68 12.55
C MET A 160 17.87 -7.15 12.22
N THR A 161 18.83 -6.51 12.81
CA THR A 161 20.21 -7.03 12.94
C THR A 161 20.22 -8.13 14.01
N PRO A 162 20.52 -9.39 13.63
CA PRO A 162 20.49 -10.50 14.58
C PRO A 162 21.57 -10.36 15.67
N ARG A 163 21.25 -10.82 16.90
CA ARG A 163 22.18 -10.82 18.05
C ARG A 163 23.59 -11.36 17.74
N THR A 164 23.70 -12.34 16.85
CA THR A 164 24.97 -12.99 16.53
C THR A 164 26.01 -12.04 15.91
N VAL A 165 25.60 -10.90 15.43
CA VAL A 165 26.45 -9.86 14.82
C VAL A 165 26.37 -8.51 15.54
N VAL A 166 25.40 -8.33 16.45
CA VAL A 166 25.34 -7.13 17.30
C VAL A 166 26.52 -7.13 18.26
N LYS A 167 27.16 -5.97 18.40
CA LYS A 167 28.19 -5.73 19.42
C LYS A 167 27.55 -5.14 20.65
N THR A 168 27.75 -5.81 21.78
CA THR A 168 27.21 -5.42 23.11
C THR A 168 28.37 -5.38 24.12
N PHE A 169 28.24 -4.59 25.17
CA PHE A 169 29.25 -4.52 26.24
C PHE A 169 28.59 -4.65 27.63
N ASP A 170 29.35 -5.18 28.57
CA ASP A 170 28.98 -5.11 29.99
C ASP A 170 29.04 -3.63 30.42
N ILE A 171 28.03 -3.16 31.14
CA ILE A 171 27.97 -1.80 31.67
C ILE A 171 29.18 -1.48 32.58
N ASN A 172 29.81 -2.51 33.15
CA ASN A 172 31.02 -2.38 34.00
C ASN A 172 32.33 -2.44 33.20
N THR A 173 32.29 -2.54 31.88
CA THR A 173 33.49 -2.46 31.01
C THR A 173 34.15 -1.08 31.22
N THR A 174 35.47 -1.11 31.44
CA THR A 174 36.25 0.15 31.61
C THR A 174 36.34 0.90 30.28
N LEU A 175 36.38 2.22 30.33
CA LEU A 175 36.49 3.05 29.12
C LEU A 175 37.84 2.83 28.42
N GLU A 176 38.88 2.43 29.17
CA GLU A 176 40.18 2.06 28.63
C GLU A 176 40.15 0.78 27.76
N GLU A 177 39.23 -0.17 28.09
CA GLU A 177 39.05 -1.40 27.32
C GLU A 177 38.17 -1.23 26.11
N PHE A 178 37.54 -0.05 25.95
CA PHE A 178 36.67 0.20 24.80
C PHE A 178 37.50 0.43 23.53
N PRO A 179 37.16 -0.23 22.39
CA PRO A 179 37.96 -0.12 21.16
C PRO A 179 38.01 1.30 20.60
N ASP A 180 39.20 1.78 20.20
CA ASP A 180 39.41 3.11 19.63
C ASP A 180 38.71 3.32 18.27
N ASP A 181 38.50 2.25 17.49
CA ASP A 181 37.92 2.27 16.15
C ASP A 181 36.53 1.66 16.07
N PHE A 182 35.76 1.79 17.14
CA PHE A 182 34.41 1.22 17.18
C PHE A 182 33.48 1.94 16.20
N GLU A 183 32.84 1.17 15.30
CA GLU A 183 32.11 1.71 14.16
C GLU A 183 30.67 2.15 14.50
N PHE A 184 30.00 1.50 15.45
CA PHE A 184 28.59 1.76 15.74
C PHE A 184 28.39 2.95 16.70
N SER A 185 27.40 3.81 16.40
CA SER A 185 27.10 5.00 17.22
C SER A 185 26.30 4.68 18.49
N ARG A 186 25.46 3.64 18.47
CA ARG A 186 24.59 3.20 19.57
C ARG A 186 24.91 1.76 19.94
N ILE A 187 25.09 1.53 21.20
CA ILE A 187 25.66 0.28 21.73
C ILE A 187 24.74 -0.25 22.82
N PRO A 188 24.09 -1.40 22.59
CA PRO A 188 23.34 -2.04 23.68
C PRO A 188 24.31 -2.48 24.78
N ILE A 189 23.99 -2.11 26.02
CA ILE A 189 24.76 -2.48 27.22
C ILE A 189 23.96 -3.39 28.13
N TRP A 190 24.62 -4.39 28.70
CA TRP A 190 23.99 -5.40 29.56
C TRP A 190 24.61 -5.41 30.95
N GLU A 191 23.90 -5.96 31.92
CA GLU A 191 24.35 -6.10 33.31
C GLU A 191 24.15 -7.54 33.79
N GLY A 192 25.24 -8.16 34.24
CA GLY A 192 25.25 -9.52 34.77
C GLY A 192 25.20 -10.59 33.68
N GLU A 193 24.15 -10.66 32.91
CA GLU A 193 24.00 -11.61 31.79
C GLU A 193 23.82 -10.85 30.49
N GLU A 194 24.41 -11.36 29.39
CA GLU A 194 24.31 -10.74 28.05
C GLU A 194 22.87 -10.55 27.53
N ASN A 195 21.92 -11.30 28.09
CA ASN A 195 20.51 -11.15 27.74
C ASN A 195 19.83 -10.00 28.47
N ASN A 196 20.40 -9.52 29.56
CA ASN A 196 19.83 -8.47 30.38
C ASN A 196 20.31 -7.09 29.89
N ILE A 197 19.73 -6.61 28.82
CA ILE A 197 20.03 -5.29 28.26
C ILE A 197 19.43 -4.22 29.18
N VAL A 198 20.28 -3.33 29.70
CA VAL A 198 19.90 -2.29 30.68
C VAL A 198 19.98 -0.87 30.13
N GLY A 199 20.59 -0.70 28.95
CA GLY A 199 20.73 0.63 28.36
C GLY A 199 21.26 0.61 26.94
N ILE A 200 21.29 1.80 26.32
CA ILE A 200 21.97 2.08 25.07
C ILE A 200 23.02 3.15 25.36
N ALA A 201 24.30 2.79 25.26
CA ALA A 201 25.39 3.74 25.36
C ALA A 201 25.66 4.39 24.00
N TYR A 202 26.12 5.63 24.04
CA TYR A 202 26.52 6.38 22.86
C TYR A 202 28.05 6.39 22.73
N ARG A 203 28.56 5.97 21.59
CA ARG A 203 30.02 6.00 21.30
C ARG A 203 30.62 7.36 21.56
N SER A 204 29.92 8.44 21.17
CA SER A 204 30.36 9.83 21.42
C SER A 204 30.62 10.12 22.88
N ASN A 205 29.72 9.67 23.77
CA ASN A 205 29.82 9.92 25.19
C ASN A 205 30.97 9.12 25.81
N ILE A 206 31.13 7.85 25.39
CA ILE A 206 32.23 7.00 25.83
C ILE A 206 33.59 7.68 25.51
N TYR A 207 33.78 8.16 24.27
CA TYR A 207 35.03 8.83 23.91
C TYR A 207 35.20 10.22 24.54
N GLN A 208 34.11 10.94 24.78
CA GLN A 208 34.15 12.26 25.40
C GLN A 208 34.49 12.16 26.88
N ASP A 209 33.96 11.14 27.58
CA ASP A 209 34.11 10.97 29.03
C ASP A 209 35.40 10.22 29.39
N TYR A 210 36.12 9.67 28.42
CA TYR A 210 37.39 8.97 28.64
C TYR A 210 38.45 9.97 29.12
N ASP A 211 38.96 9.75 30.35
CA ASP A 211 40.09 10.53 30.91
C ASP A 211 41.18 9.55 31.35
N VAL A 212 42.37 9.71 30.77
CA VAL A 212 43.59 8.94 31.09
C VAL A 212 43.95 9.00 32.58
N ASN A 213 43.51 10.06 33.30
CA ASN A 213 43.77 10.20 34.72
C ASN A 213 42.79 9.40 35.61
N TYR A 214 41.73 8.89 35.01
CA TYR A 214 40.72 8.07 35.68
C TYR A 214 40.48 6.70 34.98
N PRO A 215 41.52 5.84 34.97
CA PRO A 215 41.47 4.58 34.15
C PRO A 215 40.45 3.55 34.63
N LYS A 216 39.82 3.76 35.77
CA LYS A 216 38.77 2.86 36.31
C LYS A 216 37.35 3.32 35.99
N GLN A 217 37.19 4.38 35.21
CA GLN A 217 35.89 4.79 34.72
C GLN A 217 35.27 3.70 33.82
N THR A 218 33.99 3.42 34.01
CA THR A 218 33.25 2.39 33.30
C THR A 218 32.18 3.01 32.42
N ILE A 219 31.57 2.23 31.54
CA ILE A 219 30.43 2.67 30.71
C ILE A 219 29.27 3.14 31.62
N ARG A 220 29.13 2.58 32.83
CA ARG A 220 28.13 3.01 33.83
C ARG A 220 28.28 4.49 34.23
N ASP A 221 29.48 4.99 34.20
CA ASP A 221 29.80 6.36 34.61
C ASP A 221 29.56 7.40 33.50
N THR A 222 29.27 6.93 32.29
CA THR A 222 28.92 7.79 31.15
C THR A 222 27.43 8.06 31.10
N ASP A 223 27.03 9.05 30.32
CA ASP A 223 25.60 9.30 30.01
C ASP A 223 25.11 8.31 28.97
N TYR A 224 24.26 7.36 29.40
CA TYR A 224 23.61 6.37 28.54
C TYR A 224 22.08 6.43 28.68
N ASP A 225 21.36 6.02 27.65
CA ASP A 225 19.90 5.98 27.67
C ASP A 225 19.40 4.68 28.32
N SER A 226 18.79 4.81 29.49
CA SER A 226 18.14 3.71 30.20
C SER A 226 16.68 3.51 29.81
N ASN A 227 16.09 4.46 29.06
CA ASN A 227 14.73 4.34 28.54
C ASN A 227 14.72 3.58 27.22
N ILE A 228 14.79 2.24 27.30
CA ILE A 228 14.97 1.37 26.14
C ILE A 228 13.61 0.98 25.54
N LEU A 229 13.49 1.07 24.22
CA LEU A 229 12.37 0.51 23.48
C LEU A 229 12.58 -0.99 23.28
N PHE A 230 11.82 -1.81 23.99
CA PHE A 230 11.73 -3.25 23.73
C PHE A 230 10.58 -3.54 22.78
N ILE A 231 10.82 -4.37 21.77
CA ILE A 231 9.82 -4.78 20.79
C ILE A 231 9.90 -6.28 20.53
N PRO A 232 8.76 -7.01 20.51
CA PRO A 232 8.78 -8.40 20.07
C PRO A 232 9.15 -8.55 18.61
N GLY A 233 9.98 -9.54 18.27
CA GLY A 233 10.36 -9.83 16.88
C GLY A 233 9.16 -10.11 15.97
N THR A 234 8.08 -10.67 16.51
CA THR A 234 6.83 -10.95 15.80
C THR A 234 5.96 -9.71 15.52
N CYS A 235 6.33 -8.55 16.07
CA CYS A 235 5.62 -7.28 15.84
C CYS A 235 5.79 -6.83 14.39
N SER A 236 4.78 -6.15 13.82
CA SER A 236 4.90 -5.60 12.47
C SER A 236 5.86 -4.40 12.43
N VAL A 237 6.55 -4.24 11.30
CA VAL A 237 7.46 -3.11 11.05
C VAL A 237 6.72 -1.78 11.14
N ASN A 238 5.46 -1.72 10.70
CA ASN A 238 4.64 -0.51 10.84
C ASN A 238 4.48 -0.07 12.31
N LYS A 239 4.24 -1.03 13.23
CA LYS A 239 4.15 -0.74 14.67
C LYS A 239 5.48 -0.25 15.25
N LEU A 240 6.60 -0.83 14.81
CA LEU A 240 7.93 -0.36 15.21
C LEU A 240 8.15 1.09 14.73
N PHE A 241 7.80 1.40 13.49
CA PHE A 241 7.88 2.74 12.92
C PHE A 241 7.09 3.78 13.75
N GLU A 242 5.82 3.47 14.07
CA GLU A 242 4.99 4.32 14.93
C GLU A 242 5.61 4.54 16.33
N LYS A 243 6.23 3.48 16.89
CA LYS A 243 6.94 3.57 18.17
C LYS A 243 8.14 4.50 18.09
N PHE A 244 8.98 4.37 17.08
CA PHE A 244 10.12 5.27 16.88
C PHE A 244 9.68 6.74 16.78
N LEU A 245 8.62 7.02 15.99
CA LEU A 245 8.10 8.39 15.87
C LEU A 245 7.55 8.95 17.19
N SER A 246 6.85 8.11 17.97
CA SER A 246 6.23 8.55 19.22
C SER A 246 7.23 8.71 20.36
N THR A 247 8.25 7.86 20.44
CA THR A 247 9.27 7.87 21.50
C THR A 247 10.50 8.72 21.15
N LYS A 248 10.67 9.08 19.88
CA LYS A 248 11.88 9.73 19.32
C LYS A 248 13.15 8.90 19.51
N GLN A 249 13.01 7.60 19.66
CA GLN A 249 14.14 6.68 19.71
C GLN A 249 14.49 6.19 18.30
N HIS A 250 15.75 5.83 18.08
CA HIS A 250 16.28 5.39 16.80
C HIS A 250 16.79 3.95 16.81
N LEU A 251 16.81 3.31 17.98
CA LEU A 251 17.20 1.92 18.14
C LEU A 251 16.24 1.25 19.11
N SER A 252 15.83 0.03 18.78
CA SER A 252 15.04 -0.84 19.65
C SER A 252 15.77 -2.15 19.91
N ILE A 253 15.54 -2.68 21.11
CA ILE A 253 15.97 -4.03 21.48
C ILE A 253 14.87 -5.00 21.09
N VAL A 254 15.21 -5.98 20.26
CA VAL A 254 14.27 -6.99 19.80
C VAL A 254 14.35 -8.21 20.72
N VAL A 255 13.18 -8.67 21.17
CA VAL A 255 13.07 -9.81 22.09
C VAL A 255 12.15 -10.87 21.51
N ASP A 256 12.36 -12.13 21.94
CA ASP A 256 11.45 -13.22 21.69
C ASP A 256 10.25 -13.22 22.66
N GLU A 257 9.36 -14.23 22.58
CA GLU A 257 8.20 -14.40 23.43
C GLU A 257 8.53 -14.68 24.91
N TYR A 258 9.77 -14.98 25.22
CA TYR A 258 10.28 -15.22 26.59
C TYR A 258 11.04 -14.02 27.14
N GLY A 259 11.17 -12.93 26.35
CA GLY A 259 11.93 -11.74 26.71
C GLY A 259 13.44 -11.87 26.47
N THR A 260 13.89 -12.90 25.76
CA THR A 260 15.30 -13.10 25.43
C THR A 260 15.73 -12.10 24.35
N PHE A 261 16.87 -11.49 24.50
CA PHE A 261 17.46 -10.61 23.48
C PHE A 261 17.84 -11.39 22.22
N ILE A 262 17.21 -11.08 21.08
CA ILE A 262 17.42 -11.75 19.80
C ILE A 262 18.08 -10.84 18.73
N GLY A 263 18.08 -9.54 18.94
CA GLY A 263 18.69 -8.59 18.01
C GLY A 263 18.31 -7.14 18.28
N VAL A 264 18.69 -6.27 17.39
CA VAL A 264 18.32 -4.85 17.41
C VAL A 264 17.65 -4.49 16.10
N ALA A 265 16.75 -3.50 16.15
CA ALA A 265 16.20 -2.88 14.94
C ALA A 265 16.31 -1.37 15.08
N SER A 266 16.79 -0.73 14.03
CA SER A 266 16.99 0.70 13.96
C SER A 266 15.88 1.40 13.18
N PHE A 267 15.82 2.71 13.27
CA PHE A 267 14.94 3.52 12.43
C PHE A 267 15.37 3.43 10.95
N GLU A 268 16.68 3.32 10.72
CA GLU A 268 17.29 3.12 9.42
C GLU A 268 16.78 1.83 8.75
N ASP A 269 16.74 0.68 9.45
CA ASP A 269 16.21 -0.59 8.93
C ASP A 269 14.76 -0.47 8.44
N VAL A 270 13.95 0.31 9.15
CA VAL A 270 12.56 0.58 8.75
C VAL A 270 12.51 1.41 7.47
N ILE A 271 13.34 2.45 7.36
CA ILE A 271 13.39 3.30 6.17
C ILE A 271 13.92 2.52 4.97
N GLU A 272 14.94 1.69 5.14
CA GLU A 272 15.47 0.79 4.10
C GLU A 272 14.38 -0.15 3.57
N THR A 273 13.59 -0.72 4.48
CA THR A 273 12.45 -1.57 4.11
C THR A 273 11.43 -0.82 3.24
N ILE A 274 11.12 0.45 3.57
CA ILE A 274 10.21 1.29 2.80
C ILE A 274 10.82 1.65 1.43
N LEU A 275 12.07 2.08 1.42
CA LEU A 275 12.75 2.49 0.19
C LEU A 275 13.08 1.29 -0.71
N GLY A 276 13.27 0.11 -0.11
CA GLY A 276 13.68 -1.11 -0.79
C GLY A 276 15.13 -1.06 -1.30
N VAL A 277 15.97 -0.29 -0.60
CA VAL A 277 17.40 -0.13 -0.85
C VAL A 277 18.12 0.00 0.49
N GLU A 278 19.33 -0.50 0.58
CA GLU A 278 20.21 -0.31 1.74
C GLU A 278 20.72 1.15 1.78
N ILE A 279 20.78 1.71 2.97
CA ILE A 279 21.34 3.04 3.24
C ILE A 279 22.72 2.81 3.84
N CYS A 280 23.75 3.00 3.04
CA CYS A 280 25.14 2.83 3.49
C CYS A 280 25.74 4.19 3.82
N ASP A 281 26.41 4.31 4.97
CA ASP A 281 27.26 5.45 5.32
C ASP A 281 28.68 5.22 4.81
N GLU A 282 29.46 6.29 4.63
CA GLU A 282 30.86 6.25 4.17
C GLU A 282 31.77 5.41 5.10
N SER A 283 31.36 5.23 6.35
CA SER A 283 32.10 4.47 7.37
C SER A 283 31.69 3.00 7.47
N ASP A 284 30.62 2.57 6.78
CA ASP A 284 30.10 1.22 6.89
C ASP A 284 30.99 0.20 6.20
N LYS A 285 31.53 -0.73 6.96
CA LYS A 285 32.36 -1.85 6.45
C LYS A 285 31.50 -2.99 5.88
N VAL A 286 30.22 -3.04 6.21
CA VAL A 286 29.28 -4.09 5.84
C VAL A 286 27.99 -3.41 5.40
N GLU A 287 27.56 -3.63 4.17
CA GLU A 287 26.36 -3.03 3.59
C GLU A 287 25.07 -3.60 4.21
N ASP A 288 25.01 -4.93 4.42
CA ASP A 288 23.83 -5.65 4.96
C ASP A 288 24.27 -6.56 6.13
N MET A 289 23.86 -6.17 7.34
CA MET A 289 24.19 -6.91 8.57
C MET A 289 23.48 -8.26 8.66
N GLN A 290 22.34 -8.44 8.00
CA GLN A 290 21.64 -9.74 7.94
C GLN A 290 22.38 -10.70 7.00
N GLU A 291 22.82 -10.21 5.84
CA GLU A 291 23.62 -11.02 4.93
C GLU A 291 24.94 -11.42 5.60
N TYR A 292 25.56 -10.52 6.34
CA TYR A 292 26.75 -10.79 7.13
C TYR A 292 26.50 -11.85 8.20
N ALA A 293 25.36 -11.79 8.92
CA ALA A 293 24.99 -12.82 9.89
C ALA A 293 24.80 -14.19 9.23
N ARG A 294 24.15 -14.25 8.07
CA ARG A 294 23.98 -15.48 7.27
C ARG A 294 25.31 -16.07 6.82
N LYS A 295 26.25 -15.23 6.34
CA LYS A 295 27.61 -15.65 5.96
C LYS A 295 28.38 -16.24 7.16
N LYS A 296 28.37 -15.56 8.31
CA LYS A 296 28.98 -16.04 9.55
C LYS A 296 28.41 -17.40 10.00
N TRP A 297 27.10 -17.58 9.86
CA TRP A 297 26.47 -18.85 10.18
C TRP A 297 26.93 -19.96 9.23
N GLN A 298 27.01 -19.71 7.92
CA GLN A 298 27.48 -20.69 6.95
C GLN A 298 28.93 -21.09 7.21
N GLU A 299 29.80 -20.14 7.54
CA GLU A 299 31.20 -20.43 7.93
C GLU A 299 31.30 -21.30 9.19
N ARG A 300 30.50 -21.02 10.25
CA ARG A 300 30.42 -21.85 11.44
C ARG A 300 29.94 -23.26 11.11
N LYS A 301 28.91 -23.39 10.31
CA LYS A 301 28.34 -24.67 9.89
C LYS A 301 29.35 -25.50 9.09
N SER A 302 30.10 -24.89 8.20
CA SER A 302 31.15 -25.59 7.43
C SER A 302 32.28 -26.11 8.32
N LYS A 303 32.69 -25.33 9.34
CA LYS A 303 33.70 -25.75 10.33
C LYS A 303 33.19 -26.89 11.21
N LEU A 304 31.93 -26.90 11.61
CA LEU A 304 31.32 -27.98 12.39
C LEU A 304 31.17 -29.28 11.60
N ASN A 305 30.91 -29.20 10.29
CA ASN A 305 30.81 -30.38 9.42
C ASN A 305 32.20 -30.93 8.98
N SER A 306 33.27 -30.22 9.26
CA SER A 306 34.64 -30.64 8.97
C SER A 306 35.38 -31.29 10.18
N LEU A 307 34.70 -31.33 11.35
CA LEU A 307 35.11 -32.05 12.56
C LEU A 307 34.37 -33.40 12.66
#